data_717e55963fbdb2c6fcad3e915e3be6cc
#
_entry.id   717e55963fbdb2c6fcad3e915e3be6cc
#
_cell.length_a   1.000
_cell.length_b   1.000
_cell.length_c   1.000
_cell.angle_alpha   90.00
_cell.angle_beta   90.00
_cell.angle_gamma   90.00
#
_symmetry.space_group_name_H-M   'P 1'
#
loop_
_entity.id
_entity.type
_entity.pdbx_description
1 polymer ?
#
loop_
_entity_poly.entity_id
_entity_poly.type
_entity_poly.pdbx_seq_one_letter_code
_entity_poly.pdbx_strand_id
1 'polypeptide(L)'
;MLHYAESGIHPIFLCGCFLCGCFHGEQILGLNMTISETWLLPDGVADVLPEQAQVVEALRRQALDFLAVRGYQLVYTPFIEYIESLSSLSESNQDLDLVTFKVIDQLSGRLLGVRADMTPQVARIDAHVRPIEGVARYCYAGTVLHTKPQNFNATRAPLQLGAELYGHDSIEADVEMIDVMLGLLEKTDSLQGVHLDLGHVGLFRSLVKRAGLNKNTENQLSDLYQRKALPELEEFTQDLSMGTDFYALGRYASDLDALQAHLSPDVLNDVDFKNAFDALRTTFAEIRSRWSSLDIGIDVIELRSYHYHTGLMYAIYAPNRAAPLAQGGRYDGIGEHFGRARPATGFSCDLYALGAAQFAEIETVVAPKGNDQDLLTAIADARTQGLSVVQLLGNDDLSSVPYATHQMVLQNGQWVIEKI
;
A
#
# COMPACT_ATOMS: atom_id res chain seq x y z
N MET A 1 28.45 60.37 1.99
CA MET A 1 28.14 60.72 3.40
C MET A 1 27.44 59.47 3.96
N LEU A 2 28.22 58.72 4.71
CA LEU A 2 28.07 58.51 6.17
C LEU A 2 26.77 57.73 6.48
N HIS A 3 26.78 56.61 7.04
CA HIS A 3 27.47 55.84 8.03
C HIS A 3 26.53 54.81 8.66
N TYR A 4 27.07 53.63 8.95
CA TYR A 4 26.84 52.73 10.10
C TYR A 4 25.47 52.06 10.26
N ALA A 5 25.36 50.85 10.51
CA ALA A 5 26.09 49.67 11.03
C ALA A 5 25.13 48.90 11.96
N GLU A 6 25.28 47.56 11.94
CA GLU A 6 25.01 46.63 13.03
C GLU A 6 23.52 46.35 13.36
N SER A 7 23.08 45.23 13.51
CA SER A 7 23.48 43.93 13.97
C SER A 7 22.18 43.15 14.31
N GLY A 8 22.11 41.91 14.12
CA GLY A 8 21.01 41.23 14.77
C GLY A 8 20.70 39.84 14.23
N ILE A 9 21.45 38.87 14.60
CA ILE A 9 21.06 37.53 15.09
C ILE A 9 19.89 36.86 14.40
N HIS A 10 20.21 35.85 13.58
CA HIS A 10 19.31 34.81 13.13
C HIS A 10 18.97 33.84 14.25
N PRO A 11 17.74 33.36 14.38
CA PRO A 11 17.46 32.11 15.09
C PRO A 11 17.65 30.90 14.17
N ILE A 12 18.54 30.04 14.57
CA ILE A 12 18.75 28.71 14.04
C ILE A 12 17.51 27.88 14.36
N PHE A 13 16.80 27.40 13.34
CA PHE A 13 15.83 26.35 13.50
C PHE A 13 16.55 25.00 13.62
N LEU A 14 16.61 24.49 14.82
CA LEU A 14 16.99 23.11 15.14
C LEU A 14 15.88 22.16 14.65
N CYS A 15 16.19 21.41 13.61
CA CYS A 15 15.44 20.23 13.23
C CYS A 15 15.87 19.09 14.17
N GLY A 16 14.97 18.71 15.09
CA GLY A 16 15.18 17.60 16.02
C GLY A 16 15.08 16.26 15.34
N CYS A 17 16.20 15.62 15.05
CA CYS A 17 16.26 14.17 14.88
C CYS A 17 16.29 13.52 16.25
N PHE A 18 15.18 12.88 16.64
CA PHE A 18 15.17 11.91 17.74
C PHE A 18 15.45 10.54 17.12
N LEU A 19 16.56 9.96 17.51
CA LEU A 19 16.93 8.59 17.77
C LEU A 19 18.41 8.36 17.39
N CYS A 20 19.31 8.66 18.32
CA CYS A 20 20.57 7.92 18.41
C CYS A 20 21.08 7.99 19.83
N GLY A 21 21.18 6.83 20.43
CA GLY A 21 21.71 6.63 21.78
C GLY A 21 23.16 7.02 21.90
N CYS A 22 23.50 7.41 23.08
CA CYS A 22 24.76 7.88 23.62
C CYS A 22 26.03 7.22 23.07
N PHE A 23 26.92 8.04 22.53
CA PHE A 23 28.35 7.78 22.64
C PHE A 23 29.09 9.01 23.18
N HIS A 24 29.93 8.74 24.17
CA HIS A 24 30.78 9.71 24.87
C HIS A 24 31.77 10.41 23.93
N GLY A 25 31.98 11.69 24.18
CA GLY A 25 32.86 12.52 23.38
C GLY A 25 34.33 12.13 23.49
N GLU A 26 34.96 12.07 22.33
CA GLU A 26 36.37 12.39 22.14
C GLU A 26 36.47 13.24 20.88
N GLN A 27 37.29 14.30 21.00
CA GLN A 27 37.56 15.29 19.97
C GLN A 27 38.08 14.60 18.71
N ILE A 28 37.30 14.61 17.62
CA ILE A 28 37.82 14.30 16.28
C ILE A 28 38.10 15.62 15.57
N LEU A 29 39.37 15.91 15.43
CA LEU A 29 39.94 16.93 14.53
C LEU A 29 39.29 16.86 13.16
N GLY A 30 38.93 18.03 12.63
CA GLY A 30 38.24 18.22 11.37
C GLY A 30 38.87 17.45 10.21
N LEU A 31 38.13 16.45 9.76
CA LEU A 31 38.13 16.00 8.39
C LEU A 31 36.82 16.54 7.78
N ASN A 32 36.96 17.61 7.00
CA ASN A 32 35.93 17.95 5.99
C ASN A 32 35.87 16.78 5.01
N MET A 33 35.12 15.74 5.35
CA MET A 33 34.62 14.79 4.36
C MET A 33 33.52 15.52 3.58
N THR A 34 33.90 16.08 2.43
CA THR A 34 32.96 16.29 1.35
C THR A 34 32.41 14.92 1.04
N ILE A 35 31.17 14.63 1.52
CA ILE A 35 30.38 13.48 1.09
C ILE A 35 30.28 13.68 -0.41
N SER A 36 30.94 12.83 -1.18
CA SER A 36 30.83 12.86 -2.63
C SER A 36 29.35 12.65 -2.98
N GLU A 37 28.74 13.56 -3.71
CA GLU A 37 27.35 13.47 -4.19
C GLU A 37 27.09 12.17 -4.98
N THR A 38 28.15 11.45 -5.37
CA THR A 38 28.13 10.16 -6.06
C THR A 38 27.42 9.03 -5.29
N TRP A 39 27.25 9.17 -3.97
CA TRP A 39 26.62 8.15 -3.10
C TRP A 39 25.20 8.50 -2.70
N LEU A 40 24.67 9.64 -3.13
CA LEU A 40 23.34 10.06 -2.78
C LEU A 40 22.29 9.35 -3.65
N LEU A 41 21.29 8.79 -3.00
CA LEU A 41 20.10 8.29 -3.67
C LEU A 41 19.11 9.44 -3.93
N PRO A 42 18.24 9.33 -4.94
CA PRO A 42 17.18 10.32 -5.16
C PRO A 42 16.23 10.41 -3.96
N ASP A 43 15.65 11.59 -3.74
CA ASP A 43 14.66 11.81 -2.68
C ASP A 43 13.52 10.76 -2.77
N GLY A 44 13.15 10.18 -1.63
CA GLY A 44 12.14 9.15 -1.52
C GLY A 44 12.57 7.76 -2.03
N VAL A 45 13.86 7.56 -2.32
CA VAL A 45 14.46 6.26 -2.64
C VAL A 45 15.49 5.93 -1.56
N ALA A 46 15.43 4.72 -1.02
CA ALA A 46 16.33 4.26 0.03
C ALA A 46 16.65 2.77 -0.15
N ASP A 47 17.83 2.37 0.32
CA ASP A 47 18.15 0.96 0.47
C ASP A 47 17.37 0.36 1.65
N VAL A 48 16.99 -0.89 1.53
CA VAL A 48 16.38 -1.68 2.61
C VAL A 48 17.45 -2.60 3.16
N LEU A 49 17.88 -2.33 4.39
CA LEU A 49 18.99 -3.03 5.03
C LEU A 49 18.55 -4.42 5.55
N PRO A 50 19.50 -5.33 5.89
CA PRO A 50 19.23 -6.74 6.15
C PRO A 50 18.10 -7.00 7.16
N GLU A 51 18.05 -6.28 8.27
CA GLU A 51 17.07 -6.48 9.33
C GLU A 51 15.65 -6.22 8.84
N GLN A 52 15.45 -5.14 8.09
CA GLN A 52 14.17 -4.79 7.50
C GLN A 52 13.87 -5.66 6.27
N ALA A 53 14.88 -5.95 5.45
CA ALA A 53 14.71 -6.78 4.26
C ALA A 53 14.21 -8.19 4.60
N GLN A 54 14.68 -8.78 5.70
CA GLN A 54 14.21 -10.09 6.18
C GLN A 54 12.75 -10.04 6.61
N VAL A 55 12.32 -9.00 7.34
CA VAL A 55 10.92 -8.81 7.72
C VAL A 55 10.03 -8.73 6.48
N VAL A 56 10.39 -7.86 5.55
CA VAL A 56 9.60 -7.64 4.33
C VAL A 56 9.51 -8.91 3.47
N GLU A 57 10.61 -9.66 3.33
CA GLU A 57 10.60 -10.92 2.57
C GLU A 57 9.80 -12.01 3.30
N ALA A 58 9.84 -12.08 4.62
CA ALA A 58 9.00 -12.99 5.39
C ALA A 58 7.51 -12.66 5.22
N LEU A 59 7.13 -11.38 5.32
CA LEU A 59 5.77 -10.90 5.06
C LEU A 59 5.31 -11.24 3.64
N ARG A 60 6.16 -11.01 2.64
CA ARG A 60 5.86 -11.33 1.25
C ARG A 60 5.56 -12.83 1.04
N ARG A 61 6.37 -13.70 1.63
CA ARG A 61 6.15 -15.16 1.55
C ARG A 61 4.87 -15.57 2.25
N GLN A 62 4.66 -15.11 3.49
CA GLN A 62 3.44 -15.42 4.25
C GLN A 62 2.18 -14.95 3.50
N ALA A 63 2.22 -13.76 2.92
CA ALA A 63 1.10 -13.20 2.18
C ALA A 63 0.80 -14.00 0.89
N LEU A 64 1.81 -14.36 0.13
CA LEU A 64 1.63 -15.17 -1.09
C LEU A 64 1.14 -16.58 -0.78
N ASP A 65 1.65 -17.23 0.27
CA ASP A 65 1.18 -18.54 0.71
C ASP A 65 -0.28 -18.47 1.20
N PHE A 66 -0.64 -17.42 1.94
CA PHE A 66 -2.01 -17.14 2.38
C PHE A 66 -2.98 -16.99 1.20
N LEU A 67 -2.59 -16.28 0.15
CA LEU A 67 -3.38 -16.08 -1.06
C LEU A 67 -3.47 -17.36 -1.91
N ALA A 68 -2.38 -18.11 -2.02
CA ALA A 68 -2.32 -19.33 -2.81
C ALA A 68 -3.31 -20.40 -2.32
N VAL A 69 -3.42 -20.60 -1.00
CA VAL A 69 -4.37 -21.57 -0.42
C VAL A 69 -5.84 -21.13 -0.54
N ARG A 70 -6.09 -19.89 -0.93
CA ARG A 70 -7.42 -19.32 -1.24
C ARG A 70 -7.72 -19.29 -2.74
N GLY A 71 -6.85 -19.91 -3.56
CA GLY A 71 -7.04 -20.03 -5.00
C GLY A 71 -6.58 -18.82 -5.81
N TYR A 72 -5.91 -17.84 -5.21
CA TYR A 72 -5.31 -16.72 -5.94
C TYR A 72 -4.03 -17.17 -6.64
N GLN A 73 -3.98 -17.02 -7.94
CA GLN A 73 -2.86 -17.45 -8.79
C GLN A 73 -1.86 -16.32 -8.93
N LEU A 74 -0.62 -16.59 -8.54
CA LEU A 74 0.47 -15.62 -8.64
C LEU A 74 0.80 -15.31 -10.11
N VAL A 75 0.87 -14.03 -10.44
CA VAL A 75 1.33 -13.52 -11.73
C VAL A 75 2.51 -12.59 -11.56
N TYR A 76 3.41 -12.61 -12.54
CA TYR A 76 4.49 -11.63 -12.68
C TYR A 76 4.21 -10.76 -13.89
N THR A 77 4.15 -9.45 -13.69
CA THR A 77 3.97 -8.47 -14.75
C THR A 77 5.31 -7.82 -15.11
N PRO A 78 5.51 -7.38 -16.36
CA PRO A 78 6.75 -6.71 -16.76
C PRO A 78 6.91 -5.37 -16.02
N PHE A 79 8.16 -4.97 -15.80
CA PHE A 79 8.47 -3.72 -15.11
C PHE A 79 8.20 -2.48 -15.99
N ILE A 80 8.32 -2.64 -17.31
CA ILE A 80 8.08 -1.60 -18.31
C ILE A 80 7.09 -2.10 -19.36
N GLU A 81 6.23 -1.21 -19.83
CA GLU A 81 5.29 -1.43 -20.94
C GLU A 81 5.24 -0.17 -21.83
N TYR A 82 4.70 -0.29 -23.03
CA TYR A 82 4.39 0.89 -23.82
C TYR A 82 3.43 1.79 -23.05
N ILE A 83 3.69 3.11 -23.08
CA ILE A 83 2.90 4.06 -22.30
C ILE A 83 1.41 3.98 -22.65
N GLU A 84 1.08 3.69 -23.90
CA GLU A 84 -0.29 3.52 -24.38
C GLU A 84 -1.02 2.36 -23.67
N SER A 85 -0.31 1.30 -23.30
CA SER A 85 -0.88 0.18 -22.54
C SER A 85 -1.14 0.54 -21.07
N LEU A 86 -0.32 1.41 -20.49
CA LEU A 86 -0.48 1.87 -19.10
C LEU A 86 -1.42 3.08 -19.01
N SER A 87 -1.42 3.97 -19.98
CA SER A 87 -2.21 5.20 -20.02
C SER A 87 -3.61 5.02 -20.60
N SER A 88 -3.93 3.87 -21.19
CA SER A 88 -5.30 3.56 -21.61
C SER A 88 -6.32 3.69 -20.48
N LEU A 89 -5.86 3.69 -19.24
CA LEU A 89 -6.63 3.98 -18.04
C LEU A 89 -6.62 5.47 -17.65
N SER A 90 -5.85 6.31 -18.35
CA SER A 90 -5.59 7.69 -17.95
C SER A 90 -6.79 8.63 -18.12
N GLU A 91 -7.76 8.30 -18.98
CA GLU A 91 -9.02 9.07 -19.02
C GLU A 91 -9.83 8.92 -17.73
N SER A 92 -9.72 7.77 -17.07
CA SER A 92 -10.34 7.48 -15.77
C SER A 92 -9.40 7.65 -14.57
N ASN A 93 -8.07 7.73 -14.78
CA ASN A 93 -7.08 7.86 -13.71
C ASN A 93 -5.90 8.76 -14.10
N GLN A 94 -6.16 10.07 -14.21
CA GLN A 94 -5.12 11.07 -14.50
C GLN A 94 -3.99 11.06 -13.46
N ASP A 95 -4.29 10.67 -12.22
CA ASP A 95 -3.31 10.62 -11.13
C ASP A 95 -2.23 9.57 -11.40
N LEU A 96 -2.59 8.41 -11.98
CA LEU A 96 -1.64 7.35 -12.31
C LEU A 96 -0.65 7.79 -13.40
N ASP A 97 -1.12 8.52 -14.41
CA ASP A 97 -0.24 9.04 -15.48
C ASP A 97 0.78 10.05 -14.94
N LEU A 98 0.38 10.88 -13.98
CA LEU A 98 1.25 11.88 -13.34
C LEU A 98 2.37 11.26 -12.50
N VAL A 99 2.13 10.09 -11.91
CA VAL A 99 3.11 9.40 -11.07
C VAL A 99 3.94 8.36 -11.84
N THR A 100 3.64 8.12 -13.12
CA THR A 100 4.34 7.14 -13.97
C THR A 100 5.65 7.73 -14.53
N PHE A 101 6.77 7.05 -14.29
CA PHE A 101 8.02 7.35 -14.99
C PHE A 101 7.93 6.99 -16.47
N LYS A 102 8.35 7.92 -17.34
CA LYS A 102 8.34 7.76 -18.79
C LYS A 102 9.76 7.73 -19.32
N VAL A 103 10.10 6.72 -20.12
CA VAL A 103 11.43 6.53 -20.70
C VAL A 103 11.31 6.21 -22.22
N ILE A 104 12.29 6.62 -23.00
CA ILE A 104 12.35 6.29 -24.44
C ILE A 104 13.02 4.94 -24.61
N ASP A 105 12.34 4.01 -25.26
CA ASP A 105 12.92 2.74 -25.69
C ASP A 105 13.93 2.96 -26.81
N GLN A 106 15.16 2.62 -26.56
CA GLN A 106 16.25 2.82 -27.54
C GLN A 106 16.19 1.84 -28.73
N LEU A 107 15.45 0.74 -28.60
CA LEU A 107 15.28 -0.22 -29.71
C LEU A 107 14.21 0.24 -30.70
N SER A 108 13.09 0.74 -30.21
CA SER A 108 11.93 1.08 -31.04
C SER A 108 11.71 2.59 -31.22
N GLY A 109 12.35 3.42 -30.40
CA GLY A 109 12.11 4.87 -30.33
C GLY A 109 10.77 5.25 -29.68
N ARG A 110 10.00 4.28 -29.19
CA ARG A 110 8.69 4.50 -28.56
C ARG A 110 8.83 4.89 -27.09
N LEU A 111 7.80 5.54 -26.58
CA LEU A 111 7.72 5.90 -25.16
C LEU A 111 7.24 4.69 -24.35
N LEU A 112 8.00 4.36 -23.30
CA LEU A 112 7.64 3.34 -22.31
C LEU A 112 7.27 4.01 -21.00
N GLY A 113 6.37 3.37 -20.25
CA GLY A 113 6.12 3.67 -18.84
C GLY A 113 6.74 2.61 -17.94
N VAL A 114 7.27 3.05 -16.80
CA VAL A 114 7.61 2.16 -15.68
C VAL A 114 6.33 1.98 -14.85
N ARG A 115 5.98 0.75 -14.52
CA ARG A 115 4.74 0.48 -13.77
C ARG A 115 4.69 1.27 -12.45
N ALA A 116 3.63 2.05 -12.28
CA ALA A 116 3.32 2.77 -11.05
C ALA A 116 2.25 2.02 -10.21
N ASP A 117 1.55 1.07 -10.84
CA ASP A 117 0.57 0.16 -10.23
C ASP A 117 0.54 -1.13 -11.06
N MET A 118 0.37 -2.28 -10.37
CA MET A 118 0.29 -3.58 -11.05
C MET A 118 -1.13 -3.96 -11.46
N THR A 119 -2.17 -3.38 -10.85
CA THR A 119 -3.58 -3.69 -11.14
C THR A 119 -3.93 -3.57 -12.62
N PRO A 120 -3.54 -2.49 -13.36
CA PRO A 120 -3.77 -2.39 -14.80
C PRO A 120 -3.17 -3.52 -15.61
N GLN A 121 -1.98 -3.95 -15.23
CA GLN A 121 -1.28 -5.05 -15.90
C GLN A 121 -1.96 -6.39 -15.68
N VAL A 122 -2.50 -6.61 -14.47
CA VAL A 122 -3.28 -7.83 -14.15
C VAL A 122 -4.62 -7.83 -14.91
N ALA A 123 -5.28 -6.67 -15.01
CA ALA A 123 -6.48 -6.51 -15.85
C ALA A 123 -6.20 -6.84 -17.32
N ARG A 124 -5.05 -6.42 -17.86
CA ARG A 124 -4.61 -6.80 -19.22
C ARG A 124 -4.39 -8.33 -19.34
N ILE A 125 -3.85 -8.96 -18.30
CA ILE A 125 -3.68 -10.43 -18.28
C ILE A 125 -5.05 -11.11 -18.36
N ASP A 126 -6.01 -10.71 -17.51
CA ASP A 126 -7.36 -11.29 -17.49
C ASP A 126 -8.12 -11.05 -18.81
N ALA A 127 -8.05 -9.84 -19.34
CA ALA A 127 -8.82 -9.46 -20.52
C ALA A 127 -8.24 -10.02 -21.82
N HIS A 128 -6.91 -10.07 -21.95
CA HIS A 128 -6.25 -10.31 -23.24
C HIS A 128 -5.31 -11.52 -23.25
N VAL A 129 -4.44 -11.67 -22.24
CA VAL A 129 -3.38 -12.70 -22.26
C VAL A 129 -3.94 -14.07 -21.87
N ARG A 130 -4.81 -14.10 -20.87
CA ARG A 130 -5.41 -15.33 -20.33
C ARG A 130 -6.92 -15.14 -20.10
N PRO A 131 -7.72 -14.95 -21.13
CA PRO A 131 -9.16 -14.79 -20.99
C PRO A 131 -9.80 -16.10 -20.49
N ILE A 132 -10.25 -16.11 -19.24
CA ILE A 132 -10.94 -17.24 -18.61
C ILE A 132 -12.44 -16.96 -18.58
N GLU A 133 -13.26 -17.95 -18.91
CA GLU A 133 -14.69 -17.90 -18.63
C GLU A 133 -14.95 -18.18 -17.14
N GLY A 134 -15.90 -17.43 -16.54
CA GLY A 134 -16.18 -17.51 -15.10
C GLY A 134 -15.24 -16.66 -14.25
N VAL A 135 -15.04 -17.03 -12.99
CA VAL A 135 -14.31 -16.23 -12.00
C VAL A 135 -12.82 -16.52 -12.08
N ALA A 136 -12.00 -15.47 -12.19
CA ALA A 136 -10.57 -15.55 -12.11
C ALA A 136 -10.04 -14.83 -10.85
N ARG A 137 -9.05 -15.41 -10.19
CA ARG A 137 -8.38 -14.86 -9.01
C ARG A 137 -6.88 -14.80 -9.26
N TYR A 138 -6.33 -13.58 -9.19
CA TYR A 138 -4.89 -13.33 -9.36
C TYR A 138 -4.32 -12.63 -8.15
N CYS A 139 -3.05 -12.87 -7.87
CA CYS A 139 -2.28 -12.09 -6.90
C CYS A 139 -0.90 -11.75 -7.47
N TYR A 140 -0.30 -10.74 -6.88
CA TYR A 140 1.02 -10.25 -7.30
C TYR A 140 1.78 -9.67 -6.12
N ALA A 141 3.11 -9.65 -6.22
CA ALA A 141 3.99 -8.89 -5.33
C ALA A 141 5.21 -8.40 -6.12
N GLY A 142 5.41 -7.09 -6.17
CA GLY A 142 6.50 -6.50 -6.94
C GLY A 142 6.67 -5.01 -6.69
N THR A 143 7.89 -4.52 -6.91
CA THR A 143 8.18 -3.10 -6.81
C THR A 143 7.47 -2.32 -7.89
N VAL A 144 6.85 -1.21 -7.53
CA VAL A 144 6.36 -0.18 -8.44
C VAL A 144 7.14 1.11 -8.24
N LEU A 145 7.13 2.03 -9.20
CA LEU A 145 7.89 3.28 -9.11
C LEU A 145 7.00 4.50 -9.32
N HIS A 146 7.09 5.47 -8.42
CA HIS A 146 6.38 6.73 -8.49
C HIS A 146 7.34 7.90 -8.77
N THR A 147 6.96 8.81 -9.65
CA THR A 147 7.74 10.03 -9.93
C THR A 147 7.85 10.93 -8.71
N LYS A 148 6.88 10.87 -7.80
CA LYS A 148 6.84 11.60 -6.53
C LYS A 148 6.24 10.71 -5.43
N PRO A 149 6.64 10.89 -4.16
CA PRO A 149 6.04 10.14 -3.06
C PRO A 149 4.57 10.54 -2.86
N GLN A 150 3.75 9.60 -2.42
CA GLN A 150 2.32 9.85 -2.14
C GLN A 150 2.11 10.76 -0.91
N ASN A 151 3.05 10.73 0.04
CA ASN A 151 3.08 11.60 1.22
C ASN A 151 4.52 11.81 1.68
N PHE A 152 4.73 12.68 2.68
CA PHE A 152 6.05 13.12 3.12
C PHE A 152 7.01 11.97 3.52
N ASN A 153 6.49 10.86 4.04
CA ASN A 153 7.30 9.72 4.49
C ASN A 153 7.15 8.47 3.58
N ALA A 154 6.48 8.60 2.44
CA ALA A 154 6.29 7.48 1.54
C ALA A 154 7.51 7.27 0.66
N THR A 155 7.86 6.00 0.45
CA THR A 155 8.85 5.64 -0.58
C THR A 155 8.30 5.89 -1.99
N ARG A 156 9.18 6.21 -2.93
CA ARG A 156 8.85 6.24 -4.37
C ARG A 156 8.96 4.86 -5.02
N ALA A 157 9.45 3.87 -4.29
CA ALA A 157 9.61 2.50 -4.75
C ALA A 157 8.92 1.50 -3.80
N PRO A 158 7.58 1.60 -3.59
CA PRO A 158 6.88 0.67 -2.72
C PRO A 158 6.92 -0.76 -3.26
N LEU A 159 6.93 -1.74 -2.36
CA LEU A 159 6.77 -3.15 -2.71
C LEU A 159 5.28 -3.49 -2.62
N GLN A 160 4.58 -3.27 -3.75
CA GLN A 160 3.15 -3.51 -3.84
C GLN A 160 2.84 -5.01 -3.82
N LEU A 161 1.93 -5.41 -2.93
CA LEU A 161 1.27 -6.71 -2.93
C LEU A 161 -0.21 -6.46 -3.16
N GLY A 162 -0.87 -7.29 -3.97
CA GLY A 162 -2.30 -7.18 -4.20
C GLY A 162 -2.94 -8.49 -4.65
N ALA A 163 -4.26 -8.50 -4.61
CA ALA A 163 -5.10 -9.58 -5.09
C ALA A 163 -6.31 -9.00 -5.83
N GLU A 164 -6.69 -9.67 -6.93
CA GLU A 164 -7.73 -9.24 -7.85
C GLU A 164 -8.68 -10.39 -8.15
N LEU A 165 -9.98 -10.12 -8.16
CA LEU A 165 -11.04 -11.05 -8.52
C LEU A 165 -11.82 -10.50 -9.70
N TYR A 166 -11.87 -11.26 -10.80
CA TYR A 166 -12.57 -10.89 -12.03
C TYR A 166 -13.74 -11.81 -12.31
N GLY A 167 -14.80 -11.27 -12.90
CA GLY A 167 -15.90 -12.02 -13.46
C GLY A 167 -17.05 -12.33 -12.50
N HIS A 168 -17.15 -11.63 -11.38
CA HIS A 168 -18.29 -11.72 -10.47
C HIS A 168 -18.78 -10.34 -10.05
N ASP A 169 -20.04 -10.02 -10.31
CA ASP A 169 -20.65 -8.70 -10.10
C ASP A 169 -21.39 -8.55 -8.77
N SER A 170 -21.46 -9.62 -7.97
CA SER A 170 -22.22 -9.60 -6.72
C SER A 170 -21.40 -9.07 -5.53
N ILE A 171 -22.15 -8.70 -4.48
CA ILE A 171 -21.62 -8.23 -3.19
C ILE A 171 -20.70 -9.28 -2.55
N GLU A 172 -20.97 -10.57 -2.75
CA GLU A 172 -20.15 -11.65 -2.20
C GLU A 172 -18.69 -11.59 -2.68
N ALA A 173 -18.45 -11.11 -3.91
CA ALA A 173 -17.10 -10.92 -4.42
C ALA A 173 -16.37 -9.78 -3.67
N ASP A 174 -17.07 -8.69 -3.38
CA ASP A 174 -16.51 -7.57 -2.60
C ASP A 174 -16.25 -8.00 -1.14
N VAL A 175 -17.18 -8.73 -0.55
CA VAL A 175 -17.04 -9.31 0.80
C VAL A 175 -15.86 -10.28 0.83
N GLU A 176 -15.67 -11.15 -0.18
CA GLU A 176 -14.51 -12.03 -0.28
C GLU A 176 -13.21 -11.22 -0.29
N MET A 177 -13.14 -10.15 -1.08
CA MET A 177 -11.93 -9.34 -1.19
C MET A 177 -11.57 -8.62 0.11
N ILE A 178 -12.56 -8.07 0.82
CA ILE A 178 -12.36 -7.47 2.14
C ILE A 178 -11.91 -8.53 3.15
N ASP A 179 -12.55 -9.70 3.16
CA ASP A 179 -12.23 -10.81 4.05
C ASP A 179 -10.80 -11.33 3.83
N VAL A 180 -10.38 -11.44 2.55
CA VAL A 180 -9.01 -11.81 2.17
C VAL A 180 -8.01 -10.74 2.60
N MET A 181 -8.31 -9.45 2.42
CA MET A 181 -7.47 -8.34 2.86
C MET A 181 -7.28 -8.36 4.38
N LEU A 182 -8.37 -8.47 5.13
CA LEU A 182 -8.34 -8.51 6.61
C LEU A 182 -7.60 -9.74 7.12
N GLY A 183 -7.86 -10.92 6.55
CA GLY A 183 -7.19 -12.15 6.93
C GLY A 183 -5.69 -12.16 6.59
N LEU A 184 -5.28 -11.44 5.52
CA LEU A 184 -3.87 -11.21 5.22
C LEU A 184 -3.21 -10.33 6.27
N LEU A 185 -3.85 -9.24 6.68
CA LEU A 185 -3.35 -8.34 7.73
C LEU A 185 -3.28 -9.04 9.09
N GLU A 186 -4.27 -9.89 9.41
CA GLU A 186 -4.24 -10.73 10.61
C GLU A 186 -3.04 -11.70 10.57
N LYS A 187 -2.86 -12.38 9.43
CA LYS A 187 -1.76 -13.35 9.23
C LYS A 187 -0.38 -12.71 9.33
N THR A 188 -0.27 -11.43 9.02
CA THR A 188 0.99 -10.66 9.07
C THR A 188 1.11 -9.80 10.33
N ASP A 189 0.29 -10.06 11.37
CA ASP A 189 0.26 -9.31 12.65
C ASP A 189 0.06 -7.78 12.47
N SER A 190 -0.58 -7.38 11.36
CA SER A 190 -0.78 -5.97 10.98
C SER A 190 -2.21 -5.47 11.24
N LEU A 191 -3.08 -6.28 11.86
CA LEU A 191 -4.49 -5.96 12.09
C LEU A 191 -4.75 -5.24 13.43
N GLN A 192 -3.75 -5.14 14.32
CA GLN A 192 -3.96 -4.61 15.66
C GLN A 192 -4.19 -3.09 15.65
N GLY A 193 -5.31 -2.66 16.24
CA GLY A 193 -5.65 -1.26 16.43
C GLY A 193 -5.97 -0.50 15.13
N VAL A 194 -6.26 -1.21 14.04
CA VAL A 194 -6.63 -0.62 12.77
C VAL A 194 -8.11 -0.32 12.69
N HIS A 195 -8.46 0.58 11.79
CA HIS A 195 -9.83 0.97 11.44
C HIS A 195 -10.10 0.68 9.96
N LEU A 196 -11.24 0.04 9.67
CA LEU A 196 -11.72 -0.19 8.31
C LEU A 196 -12.79 0.83 7.95
N ASP A 197 -12.57 1.63 6.91
CA ASP A 197 -13.60 2.46 6.28
C ASP A 197 -14.20 1.75 5.07
N LEU A 198 -15.53 1.82 4.95
CA LEU A 198 -16.30 1.33 3.80
C LEU A 198 -17.05 2.50 3.16
N GLY A 199 -16.98 2.61 1.84
CA GLY A 199 -17.69 3.60 1.05
C GLY A 199 -18.24 3.01 -0.24
N HIS A 200 -19.03 3.79 -0.99
CA HIS A 200 -19.55 3.37 -2.28
C HIS A 200 -19.70 4.57 -3.22
N VAL A 201 -18.91 4.61 -4.30
CA VAL A 201 -18.90 5.74 -5.24
C VAL A 201 -20.23 5.95 -5.95
N GLY A 202 -21.04 4.92 -6.05
CA GLY A 202 -22.37 4.97 -6.68
C GLY A 202 -23.33 5.94 -5.99
N LEU A 203 -23.18 6.20 -4.70
CA LEU A 203 -24.01 7.18 -3.97
C LEU A 203 -23.80 8.59 -4.52
N PHE A 204 -22.58 9.03 -4.59
CA PHE A 204 -22.25 10.35 -5.15
C PHE A 204 -22.55 10.41 -6.65
N ARG A 205 -22.17 9.37 -7.41
CA ARG A 205 -22.37 9.31 -8.87
C ARG A 205 -23.83 9.36 -9.28
N SER A 206 -24.72 8.70 -8.54
CA SER A 206 -26.17 8.76 -8.81
C SER A 206 -26.75 10.16 -8.59
N LEU A 207 -26.32 10.86 -7.52
CA LEU A 207 -26.69 12.26 -7.29
C LEU A 207 -26.20 13.17 -8.42
N VAL A 208 -24.93 13.07 -8.81
CA VAL A 208 -24.34 13.85 -9.91
C VAL A 208 -25.10 13.64 -11.21
N LYS A 209 -25.35 12.39 -11.57
CA LYS A 209 -26.12 12.00 -12.76
C LYS A 209 -27.53 12.59 -12.74
N ARG A 210 -28.23 12.46 -11.62
CA ARG A 210 -29.61 12.92 -11.45
C ARG A 210 -29.72 14.45 -11.44
N ALA A 211 -28.80 15.14 -10.80
CA ALA A 211 -28.74 16.58 -10.79
C ALA A 211 -28.28 17.19 -12.13
N GLY A 212 -27.76 16.37 -13.05
CA GLY A 212 -27.24 16.81 -14.34
C GLY A 212 -26.03 17.71 -14.22
N LEU A 213 -25.16 17.48 -13.22
CA LEU A 213 -24.00 18.34 -12.97
C LEU A 213 -22.97 18.22 -14.11
N ASN A 214 -22.36 19.33 -14.44
CA ASN A 214 -21.20 19.34 -15.33
C ASN A 214 -19.92 18.89 -14.58
N LYS A 215 -18.91 18.50 -15.33
CA LYS A 215 -17.63 17.96 -14.79
C LYS A 215 -16.91 18.91 -13.84
N ASN A 216 -17.00 20.23 -14.07
CA ASN A 216 -16.35 21.20 -13.19
C ASN A 216 -17.02 21.23 -11.81
N THR A 217 -18.36 21.27 -11.77
CA THR A 217 -19.15 21.24 -10.52
C THR A 217 -18.97 19.93 -9.78
N GLU A 218 -18.93 18.80 -10.51
CA GLU A 218 -18.65 17.47 -9.96
C GLU A 218 -17.26 17.43 -9.28
N ASN A 219 -16.23 17.96 -9.94
CA ASN A 219 -14.87 18.00 -9.38
C ASN A 219 -14.80 18.90 -8.14
N GLN A 220 -15.48 20.05 -8.13
CA GLN A 220 -15.54 20.95 -6.97
C GLN A 220 -16.21 20.27 -5.77
N LEU A 221 -17.34 19.57 -5.99
CA LEU A 221 -17.99 18.80 -4.94
C LEU A 221 -17.09 17.69 -4.40
N SER A 222 -16.43 16.95 -5.29
CA SER A 222 -15.50 15.89 -4.91
C SER A 222 -14.35 16.42 -4.04
N ASP A 223 -13.79 17.60 -4.38
CA ASP A 223 -12.75 18.25 -3.59
C ASP A 223 -13.28 18.68 -2.20
N LEU A 224 -14.47 19.25 -2.13
CA LEU A 224 -15.09 19.65 -0.86
C LEU A 224 -15.33 18.44 0.07
N TYR A 225 -15.79 17.32 -0.49
CA TYR A 225 -15.97 16.09 0.25
C TYR A 225 -14.64 15.51 0.75
N GLN A 226 -13.63 15.42 -0.11
CA GLN A 226 -12.31 14.91 0.28
C GLN A 226 -11.65 15.76 1.38
N ARG A 227 -11.84 17.08 1.36
CA ARG A 227 -11.36 17.98 2.42
C ARG A 227 -12.27 17.99 3.66
N LYS A 228 -13.43 17.32 3.61
CA LYS A 228 -14.46 17.33 4.67
C LYS A 228 -14.85 18.77 5.08
N ALA A 229 -14.90 19.67 4.10
CA ALA A 229 -15.12 21.09 4.27
C ALA A 229 -16.62 21.42 4.37
N LEU A 230 -17.29 20.98 5.45
CA LEU A 230 -18.74 21.08 5.62
C LEU A 230 -19.30 22.50 5.49
N PRO A 231 -18.70 23.57 6.05
CA PRO A 231 -19.21 24.92 5.87
C PRO A 231 -19.17 25.39 4.40
N GLU A 232 -18.07 25.11 3.69
CA GLU A 232 -17.93 25.44 2.28
C GLU A 232 -18.87 24.59 1.41
N LEU A 233 -19.09 23.33 1.78
CA LEU A 233 -20.05 22.44 1.14
C LEU A 233 -21.48 22.95 1.28
N GLU A 234 -21.86 23.41 2.48
CA GLU A 234 -23.19 24.00 2.73
C GLU A 234 -23.43 25.21 1.84
N GLU A 235 -22.48 26.15 1.77
CA GLU A 235 -22.56 27.30 0.91
C GLU A 235 -22.63 26.92 -0.58
N PHE A 236 -21.75 26.02 -1.01
CA PHE A 236 -21.65 25.59 -2.41
C PHE A 236 -22.90 24.88 -2.92
N THR A 237 -23.56 24.13 -2.06
CA THR A 237 -24.74 23.32 -2.44
C THR A 237 -26.05 24.10 -2.45
N GLN A 238 -26.13 25.30 -1.86
CA GLN A 238 -27.37 26.09 -1.78
C GLN A 238 -28.01 26.39 -3.12
N ASP A 239 -27.19 26.65 -4.15
CA ASP A 239 -27.64 27.01 -5.49
C ASP A 239 -27.71 25.80 -6.45
N LEU A 240 -27.39 24.60 -5.97
CA LEU A 240 -27.40 23.40 -6.80
C LEU A 240 -28.79 22.74 -6.81
N SER A 241 -29.14 22.17 -7.96
CA SER A 241 -30.21 21.15 -8.02
C SER A 241 -29.86 20.03 -7.06
N MET A 242 -30.80 19.62 -6.19
CA MET A 242 -30.59 18.61 -5.14
C MET A 242 -29.51 19.00 -4.11
N GLY A 243 -29.30 20.30 -3.89
CA GLY A 243 -28.25 20.77 -2.98
C GLY A 243 -28.39 20.24 -1.55
N THR A 244 -29.62 20.11 -1.05
CA THR A 244 -29.90 19.49 0.27
C THR A 244 -29.43 18.04 0.36
N ASP A 245 -29.57 17.26 -0.71
CA ASP A 245 -29.14 15.86 -0.76
C ASP A 245 -27.61 15.76 -0.83
N PHE A 246 -26.95 16.63 -1.61
CA PHE A 246 -25.49 16.73 -1.62
C PHE A 246 -24.94 17.15 -0.25
N TYR A 247 -25.54 18.12 0.42
CA TYR A 247 -25.14 18.51 1.78
C TYR A 247 -25.35 17.38 2.77
N ALA A 248 -26.51 16.68 2.70
CA ALA A 248 -26.80 15.53 3.55
C ALA A 248 -25.76 14.39 3.38
N LEU A 249 -25.35 14.11 2.14
CA LEU A 249 -24.31 13.11 1.85
C LEU A 249 -23.00 13.42 2.59
N GLY A 250 -22.58 14.70 2.58
CA GLY A 250 -21.38 15.13 3.32
C GLY A 250 -21.57 15.19 4.83
N ARG A 251 -22.73 15.70 5.28
CA ARG A 251 -22.99 15.92 6.71
C ARG A 251 -23.16 14.63 7.50
N TYR A 252 -23.75 13.61 6.88
CA TYR A 252 -24.05 12.33 7.50
C TYR A 252 -23.22 11.18 6.87
N ALA A 253 -22.02 11.49 6.42
CA ALA A 253 -21.16 10.58 5.68
C ALA A 253 -20.81 9.28 6.41
N SER A 254 -20.82 9.29 7.74
CA SER A 254 -20.49 8.13 8.59
C SER A 254 -21.69 7.46 9.25
N ASP A 255 -22.90 7.89 8.94
CA ASP A 255 -24.12 7.36 9.57
C ASP A 255 -25.22 7.14 8.51
N LEU A 256 -25.38 5.89 8.06
CA LEU A 256 -26.36 5.54 7.02
C LEU A 256 -27.80 5.78 7.43
N ASP A 257 -28.14 5.62 8.70
CA ASP A 257 -29.52 5.81 9.17
C ASP A 257 -29.87 7.30 9.22
N ALA A 258 -28.93 8.12 9.72
CA ALA A 258 -29.07 9.56 9.68
C ALA A 258 -29.07 10.08 8.23
N LEU A 259 -28.20 9.57 7.36
CA LEU A 259 -28.20 9.91 5.94
C LEU A 259 -29.55 9.60 5.30
N GLN A 260 -30.06 8.39 5.48
CA GLN A 260 -31.35 7.99 4.94
C GLN A 260 -32.51 8.90 5.41
N ALA A 261 -32.48 9.33 6.68
CA ALA A 261 -33.53 10.21 7.25
C ALA A 261 -33.52 11.64 6.69
N HIS A 262 -32.42 12.09 6.08
CA HIS A 262 -32.24 13.46 5.58
C HIS A 262 -32.21 13.57 4.05
N LEU A 263 -32.24 12.44 3.34
CA LEU A 263 -32.35 12.43 1.88
C LEU A 263 -33.78 12.59 1.42
N SER A 264 -33.93 13.26 0.27
CA SER A 264 -35.24 13.41 -0.37
C SER A 264 -35.83 12.07 -0.82
N PRO A 265 -37.17 11.92 -0.83
CA PRO A 265 -37.81 10.73 -1.36
C PRO A 265 -37.44 10.41 -2.82
N ASP A 266 -37.11 11.42 -3.59
CA ASP A 266 -36.68 11.29 -4.98
C ASP A 266 -35.34 10.57 -5.11
N VAL A 267 -34.39 10.84 -4.20
CA VAL A 267 -33.10 10.16 -4.12
C VAL A 267 -33.27 8.75 -3.60
N LEU A 268 -34.03 8.56 -2.54
CA LEU A 268 -34.29 7.24 -1.93
C LEU A 268 -35.00 6.27 -2.87
N ASN A 269 -35.78 6.78 -3.85
CA ASN A 269 -36.46 5.97 -4.87
C ASN A 269 -35.64 5.83 -6.17
N ASP A 270 -34.50 6.51 -6.29
CA ASP A 270 -33.58 6.32 -7.42
C ASP A 270 -32.96 4.92 -7.37
N VAL A 271 -33.06 4.17 -8.47
CA VAL A 271 -32.61 2.77 -8.52
C VAL A 271 -31.11 2.65 -8.34
N ASP A 272 -30.32 3.55 -8.98
CA ASP A 272 -28.85 3.53 -8.90
C ASP A 272 -28.39 3.85 -7.47
N PHE A 273 -29.00 4.86 -6.83
CA PHE A 273 -28.70 5.25 -5.45
C PHE A 273 -29.08 4.11 -4.48
N LYS A 274 -30.28 3.57 -4.61
CA LYS A 274 -30.76 2.51 -3.73
C LYS A 274 -29.88 1.26 -3.81
N ASN A 275 -29.52 0.84 -5.01
CA ASN A 275 -28.62 -0.31 -5.18
C ASN A 275 -27.26 -0.08 -4.51
N ALA A 276 -26.66 1.10 -4.65
CA ALA A 276 -25.41 1.46 -4.02
C ALA A 276 -25.54 1.50 -2.48
N PHE A 277 -26.63 2.05 -1.98
CA PHE A 277 -26.90 2.16 -0.54
C PHE A 277 -27.14 0.79 0.10
N ASP A 278 -27.94 -0.05 -0.54
CA ASP A 278 -28.23 -1.42 -0.07
C ASP A 278 -26.97 -2.29 -0.13
N ALA A 279 -26.14 -2.16 -1.17
CA ALA A 279 -24.86 -2.85 -1.28
C ALA A 279 -23.91 -2.49 -0.14
N LEU A 280 -23.72 -1.19 0.14
CA LEU A 280 -22.88 -0.73 1.23
C LEU A 280 -23.39 -1.21 2.58
N ARG A 281 -24.70 -1.10 2.85
CA ARG A 281 -25.33 -1.56 4.10
C ARG A 281 -25.16 -3.07 4.29
N THR A 282 -25.36 -3.85 3.24
CA THR A 282 -25.21 -5.31 3.27
C THR A 282 -23.76 -5.70 3.52
N THR A 283 -22.80 -5.10 2.79
CA THR A 283 -21.38 -5.36 2.99
C THR A 283 -20.94 -5.01 4.41
N PHE A 284 -21.35 -3.85 4.93
CA PHE A 284 -21.05 -3.44 6.30
C PHE A 284 -21.55 -4.47 7.33
N ALA A 285 -22.80 -4.96 7.18
CA ALA A 285 -23.37 -5.94 8.09
C ALA A 285 -22.63 -7.29 8.01
N GLU A 286 -22.29 -7.75 6.81
CA GLU A 286 -21.56 -8.99 6.58
C GLU A 286 -20.15 -8.95 7.19
N ILE A 287 -19.39 -7.89 6.92
CA ILE A 287 -18.02 -7.75 7.45
C ILE A 287 -18.06 -7.60 8.97
N ARG A 288 -18.96 -6.80 9.52
CA ARG A 288 -19.12 -6.64 10.97
C ARG A 288 -19.49 -7.96 11.67
N SER A 289 -20.27 -8.81 11.02
CA SER A 289 -20.61 -10.15 11.54
C SER A 289 -19.39 -11.07 11.59
N ARG A 290 -18.51 -11.03 10.60
CA ARG A 290 -17.30 -11.87 10.49
C ARG A 290 -16.16 -11.35 11.37
N TRP A 291 -16.00 -10.04 11.47
CA TRP A 291 -14.91 -9.34 12.15
C TRP A 291 -15.44 -8.48 13.29
N SER A 292 -16.15 -9.10 14.25
CA SER A 292 -16.89 -8.42 15.32
C SER A 292 -16.02 -7.59 16.27
N SER A 293 -14.71 -7.86 16.36
CA SER A 293 -13.75 -7.12 17.18
C SER A 293 -13.06 -5.97 16.42
N LEU A 294 -13.23 -5.90 15.10
CA LEU A 294 -12.63 -4.87 14.28
C LEU A 294 -13.43 -3.56 14.40
N ASP A 295 -12.72 -2.45 14.48
CA ASP A 295 -13.33 -1.12 14.35
C ASP A 295 -13.65 -0.86 12.87
N ILE A 296 -14.96 -0.76 12.55
CA ILE A 296 -15.45 -0.63 11.19
C ILE A 296 -16.35 0.60 11.12
N GLY A 297 -15.97 1.54 10.26
CA GLY A 297 -16.72 2.74 9.93
C GLY A 297 -17.26 2.75 8.51
N ILE A 298 -18.08 3.75 8.24
CA ILE A 298 -18.59 4.10 6.93
C ILE A 298 -18.10 5.50 6.59
N ASP A 299 -17.65 5.69 5.36
CA ASP A 299 -17.34 7.00 4.79
C ASP A 299 -17.86 7.08 3.35
N VAL A 300 -19.08 7.56 3.18
CA VAL A 300 -19.73 7.64 1.85
C VAL A 300 -19.17 8.76 0.97
N ILE A 301 -18.32 9.63 1.52
CA ILE A 301 -17.62 10.70 0.81
C ILE A 301 -16.12 10.44 0.63
N GLU A 302 -15.65 9.22 0.94
CA GLU A 302 -14.33 8.81 0.53
C GLU A 302 -14.33 8.63 -0.99
N LEU A 303 -13.83 9.63 -1.69
CA LEU A 303 -13.86 9.71 -3.16
C LEU A 303 -12.44 9.68 -3.76
N ARG A 304 -11.42 9.29 -2.98
CA ARG A 304 -10.09 9.04 -3.56
C ARG A 304 -10.20 7.97 -4.65
N SER A 305 -9.60 8.25 -5.78
CA SER A 305 -9.72 7.38 -6.97
C SER A 305 -11.16 7.17 -7.46
N TYR A 306 -12.07 8.13 -7.21
CA TYR A 306 -13.48 8.10 -7.63
C TYR A 306 -13.67 7.76 -9.11
N HIS A 307 -12.78 8.28 -9.99
CA HIS A 307 -12.85 8.02 -11.42
C HIS A 307 -12.44 6.59 -11.80
N TYR A 308 -11.68 5.92 -10.95
CA TYR A 308 -11.24 4.54 -11.16
C TYR A 308 -12.26 3.51 -10.67
N HIS A 309 -12.87 3.73 -9.50
CA HIS A 309 -13.81 2.79 -8.91
C HIS A 309 -15.21 2.90 -9.52
N THR A 310 -15.94 1.78 -9.56
CA THR A 310 -17.31 1.70 -10.09
C THR A 310 -18.33 1.37 -9.02
N GLY A 311 -17.91 0.93 -7.84
CA GLY A 311 -18.79 0.41 -6.79
C GLY A 311 -18.27 0.66 -5.39
N LEU A 312 -18.22 -0.41 -4.62
CA LEU A 312 -17.71 -0.41 -3.24
C LEU A 312 -16.24 0.02 -3.20
N MET A 313 -15.87 0.77 -2.16
CA MET A 313 -14.50 1.13 -1.82
C MET A 313 -14.23 0.79 -0.35
N TYR A 314 -13.00 0.44 -0.04
CA TYR A 314 -12.59 0.14 1.32
C TYR A 314 -11.12 0.47 1.55
N ALA A 315 -10.82 0.91 2.77
CA ALA A 315 -9.46 1.26 3.17
C ALA A 315 -9.21 0.93 4.65
N ILE A 316 -8.04 0.40 4.96
CA ILE A 316 -7.59 0.11 6.32
C ILE A 316 -6.58 1.17 6.76
N TYR A 317 -6.86 1.78 7.90
CA TYR A 317 -6.00 2.79 8.51
C TYR A 317 -5.40 2.26 9.81
N ALA A 318 -4.10 2.47 10.00
CA ALA A 318 -3.43 2.22 11.26
C ALA A 318 -3.29 3.51 12.08
N PRO A 319 -3.20 3.42 13.42
CA PRO A 319 -2.93 4.58 14.27
C PRO A 319 -1.68 5.34 13.81
N ASN A 320 -1.75 6.67 13.88
CA ASN A 320 -0.62 7.56 13.55
C ASN A 320 -0.13 7.51 12.08
N ARG A 321 -0.94 6.98 11.16
CA ARG A 321 -0.66 6.98 9.71
C ARG A 321 -1.75 7.73 8.95
N ALA A 322 -1.34 8.66 8.10
CA ALA A 322 -2.26 9.40 7.24
C ALA A 322 -2.66 8.60 5.98
N ALA A 323 -1.79 7.69 5.51
CA ALA A 323 -2.07 6.83 4.38
C ALA A 323 -2.62 5.48 4.85
N PRO A 324 -3.53 4.85 4.09
CA PRO A 324 -4.03 3.53 4.40
C PRO A 324 -2.91 2.47 4.35
N LEU A 325 -3.01 1.43 5.17
CA LEU A 325 -2.15 0.24 5.11
C LEU A 325 -2.47 -0.63 3.90
N ALA A 326 -3.77 -0.77 3.61
CA ALA A 326 -4.31 -1.49 2.47
C ALA A 326 -5.57 -0.78 1.99
N GLN A 327 -5.83 -0.83 0.70
CA GLN A 327 -7.02 -0.23 0.11
C GLN A 327 -7.45 -0.99 -1.12
N GLY A 328 -8.74 -0.90 -1.45
CA GLY A 328 -9.28 -1.58 -2.60
C GLY A 328 -10.70 -1.13 -2.94
N GLY A 329 -11.33 -1.86 -3.85
CA GLY A 329 -12.69 -1.61 -4.27
C GLY A 329 -13.03 -2.27 -5.59
N ARG A 330 -14.23 -1.96 -6.11
CA ARG A 330 -14.76 -2.45 -7.38
C ARG A 330 -14.45 -1.49 -8.53
N TYR A 331 -13.99 -2.06 -9.67
CA TYR A 331 -13.52 -1.29 -10.84
C TYR A 331 -13.83 -2.02 -12.17
N ASP A 332 -15.08 -2.28 -12.44
CA ASP A 332 -15.58 -3.17 -13.52
C ASP A 332 -15.15 -2.76 -14.94
N GLY A 333 -14.87 -1.48 -15.19
CA GLY A 333 -14.52 -0.97 -16.52
C GLY A 333 -13.08 -1.16 -16.95
N ILE A 334 -12.18 -1.58 -16.07
CA ILE A 334 -10.73 -1.57 -16.33
C ILE A 334 -10.31 -2.43 -17.55
N GLY A 335 -10.98 -3.54 -17.77
CA GLY A 335 -10.68 -4.45 -18.89
C GLY A 335 -11.17 -3.96 -20.25
N GLU A 336 -11.99 -2.91 -20.32
CA GLU A 336 -12.58 -2.39 -21.56
C GLU A 336 -11.49 -1.95 -22.55
N HIS A 337 -10.46 -1.28 -22.09
CA HIS A 337 -9.31 -0.85 -22.88
C HIS A 337 -8.53 -2.02 -23.50
N PHE A 338 -8.62 -3.20 -22.88
CA PHE A 338 -7.99 -4.42 -23.36
C PHE A 338 -8.97 -5.33 -24.13
N GLY A 339 -10.18 -4.81 -24.46
CA GLY A 339 -11.17 -5.48 -25.31
C GLY A 339 -12.15 -6.40 -24.55
N ARG A 340 -12.08 -6.48 -23.21
CA ARG A 340 -13.00 -7.31 -22.40
C ARG A 340 -13.29 -6.65 -21.07
N ALA A 341 -14.35 -5.84 -21.00
CA ALA A 341 -14.89 -5.38 -19.72
C ALA A 341 -15.56 -6.52 -18.97
N ARG A 342 -15.28 -6.64 -17.68
CA ARG A 342 -15.96 -7.58 -16.78
C ARG A 342 -15.87 -7.11 -15.33
N PRO A 343 -16.81 -7.54 -14.48
CA PRO A 343 -16.77 -7.19 -13.07
C PRO A 343 -15.42 -7.50 -12.45
N ALA A 344 -14.89 -6.55 -11.70
CA ALA A 344 -13.58 -6.63 -11.07
C ALA A 344 -13.58 -5.96 -9.70
N THR A 345 -12.99 -6.62 -8.73
CA THR A 345 -12.75 -6.08 -7.39
C THR A 345 -11.41 -6.59 -6.87
N GLY A 346 -10.70 -5.76 -6.11
CA GLY A 346 -9.36 -6.12 -5.64
C GLY A 346 -8.86 -5.19 -4.55
N PHE A 347 -7.71 -5.52 -3.98
CA PHE A 347 -7.00 -4.65 -3.04
C PHE A 347 -5.50 -4.69 -3.27
N SER A 348 -4.83 -3.65 -2.78
CA SER A 348 -3.36 -3.63 -2.69
C SER A 348 -2.89 -3.01 -1.37
N CYS A 349 -1.65 -3.36 -1.00
CA CYS A 349 -0.92 -2.80 0.14
C CYS A 349 0.57 -2.66 -0.20
N ASP A 350 1.29 -1.87 0.60
CA ASP A 350 2.74 -1.76 0.53
C ASP A 350 3.37 -2.59 1.65
N LEU A 351 4.15 -3.61 1.29
CA LEU A 351 4.82 -4.50 2.24
C LEU A 351 5.86 -3.77 3.11
N TYR A 352 6.48 -2.70 2.62
CA TYR A 352 7.34 -1.86 3.46
C TYR A 352 6.53 -1.14 4.54
N ALA A 353 5.32 -0.71 4.20
CA ALA A 353 4.43 -0.08 5.15
C ALA A 353 3.93 -1.04 6.24
N LEU A 354 3.65 -2.30 5.88
CA LEU A 354 3.28 -3.34 6.83
C LEU A 354 4.43 -3.74 7.75
N GLY A 355 5.65 -3.84 7.21
CA GLY A 355 6.85 -4.22 7.97
C GLY A 355 7.52 -3.08 8.76
N ALA A 356 7.05 -1.84 8.64
CA ALA A 356 7.77 -0.67 9.16
C ALA A 356 7.98 -0.63 10.69
N ALA A 357 7.12 -1.31 11.46
CA ALA A 357 7.20 -1.41 12.92
C ALA A 357 7.88 -2.70 13.40
N GLN A 358 8.28 -3.58 12.50
CA GLN A 358 8.85 -4.88 12.82
C GLN A 358 10.35 -4.87 12.51
N PHE A 359 11.15 -5.44 13.41
CA PHE A 359 12.58 -5.65 13.22
C PHE A 359 12.88 -7.12 13.52
N ALA A 360 13.52 -7.81 12.57
CA ALA A 360 13.99 -9.16 12.83
C ALA A 360 15.34 -9.10 13.56
N GLU A 361 15.45 -9.75 14.70
CA GLU A 361 16.76 -10.15 15.22
C GLU A 361 17.28 -11.27 14.31
N ILE A 362 18.33 -11.00 13.58
CA ILE A 362 19.00 -12.00 12.75
C ILE A 362 19.93 -12.79 13.69
N GLU A 363 19.45 -13.95 14.15
CA GLU A 363 20.30 -14.86 14.88
C GLU A 363 21.34 -15.48 13.94
N THR A 364 22.60 -15.09 14.12
CA THR A 364 23.72 -15.62 13.34
C THR A 364 24.67 -16.39 14.26
N VAL A 365 24.84 -17.65 13.94
CA VAL A 365 25.77 -18.57 14.62
C VAL A 365 27.09 -18.54 13.90
N VAL A 366 28.20 -18.31 14.61
CA VAL A 366 29.55 -18.47 14.08
C VAL A 366 30.06 -19.87 14.42
N ALA A 367 30.38 -20.63 13.39
CA ALA A 367 31.07 -21.91 13.53
C ALA A 367 32.59 -21.73 13.34
N PRO A 368 33.42 -22.44 14.09
CA PRO A 368 34.87 -22.36 13.93
C PRO A 368 35.31 -22.84 12.54
N LYS A 369 36.50 -22.41 12.14
CA LYS A 369 37.15 -22.90 10.92
C LYS A 369 37.48 -24.40 11.06
N GLY A 370 37.40 -25.12 9.97
CA GLY A 370 37.79 -26.55 9.92
C GLY A 370 37.00 -27.31 8.89
N ASN A 371 37.44 -28.51 8.63
CA ASN A 371 36.82 -29.45 7.70
C ASN A 371 36.60 -30.81 8.36
N ASP A 372 36.63 -30.86 9.70
CA ASP A 372 36.27 -32.03 10.47
C ASP A 372 34.82 -32.45 10.18
N GLN A 373 34.60 -33.74 10.00
CA GLN A 373 33.30 -34.26 9.55
C GLN A 373 32.18 -33.99 10.57
N ASP A 374 32.49 -34.07 11.87
CA ASP A 374 31.50 -33.84 12.93
C ASP A 374 31.09 -32.36 12.98
N LEU A 375 32.06 -31.44 12.79
CA LEU A 375 31.79 -30.03 12.67
C LEU A 375 30.92 -29.72 11.43
N LEU A 376 31.24 -30.24 10.27
CA LEU A 376 30.50 -30.03 9.04
C LEU A 376 29.07 -30.59 9.14
N THR A 377 28.91 -31.72 9.82
CA THR A 377 27.60 -32.33 10.10
C THR A 377 26.78 -31.39 11.03
N ALA A 378 27.38 -30.91 12.12
CA ALA A 378 26.70 -30.00 13.04
C ALA A 378 26.29 -28.71 12.37
N ILE A 379 27.12 -28.14 11.49
CA ILE A 379 26.77 -26.95 10.68
C ILE A 379 25.58 -27.26 9.76
N ALA A 380 25.60 -28.40 9.08
CA ALA A 380 24.53 -28.81 8.18
C ALA A 380 23.20 -29.02 8.93
N ASP A 381 23.26 -29.67 10.09
CA ASP A 381 22.08 -29.92 10.94
C ASP A 381 21.49 -28.60 11.45
N ALA A 382 22.32 -27.65 11.92
CA ALA A 382 21.88 -26.33 12.37
C ALA A 382 21.20 -25.56 11.21
N ARG A 383 21.76 -25.59 10.00
CA ARG A 383 21.14 -24.98 8.82
C ARG A 383 19.83 -25.64 8.42
N THR A 384 19.71 -26.96 8.56
CA THR A 384 18.46 -27.68 8.31
C THR A 384 17.35 -27.28 9.29
N GLN A 385 17.73 -26.90 10.52
CA GLN A 385 16.83 -26.34 11.54
C GLN A 385 16.48 -24.86 11.29
N GLY A 386 16.99 -24.26 10.22
CA GLY A 386 16.71 -22.88 9.84
C GLY A 386 17.63 -21.82 10.46
N LEU A 387 18.69 -22.25 11.17
CA LEU A 387 19.66 -21.30 11.73
C LEU A 387 20.60 -20.74 10.65
N SER A 388 20.92 -19.47 10.76
CA SER A 388 21.97 -18.84 9.93
C SER A 388 23.32 -19.18 10.51
N VAL A 389 24.13 -19.99 9.82
CA VAL A 389 25.46 -20.41 10.28
C VAL A 389 26.54 -19.94 9.32
N VAL A 390 27.45 -19.10 9.82
CA VAL A 390 28.66 -18.62 9.13
C VAL A 390 29.86 -19.37 9.66
N GLN A 391 30.57 -20.07 8.79
CA GLN A 391 31.84 -20.73 9.18
C GLN A 391 33.00 -19.75 8.96
N LEU A 392 33.88 -19.58 9.96
CA LEU A 392 35.08 -18.77 9.88
C LEU A 392 36.01 -19.27 8.78
N LEU A 393 36.62 -18.35 8.05
CA LEU A 393 37.53 -18.62 6.94
C LEU A 393 38.98 -18.28 7.31
N GLY A 394 39.92 -19.03 6.77
CA GLY A 394 41.35 -18.74 6.86
C GLY A 394 41.83 -18.35 8.26
N ASN A 395 42.21 -17.10 8.43
CA ASN A 395 42.70 -16.52 9.70
C ASN A 395 41.61 -15.71 10.45
N ASP A 396 40.34 -15.83 10.03
CA ASP A 396 39.24 -15.14 10.71
C ASP A 396 39.11 -15.58 12.16
N ASP A 397 38.59 -14.70 12.97
CA ASP A 397 38.13 -14.92 14.32
C ASP A 397 36.70 -14.38 14.49
N LEU A 398 36.13 -14.48 15.69
CA LEU A 398 34.80 -14.03 15.98
C LEU A 398 34.55 -12.54 15.61
N SER A 399 35.57 -11.68 15.70
CA SER A 399 35.43 -10.27 15.35
C SER A 399 35.24 -10.02 13.84
N SER A 400 35.56 -11.01 13.02
CA SER A 400 35.32 -10.97 11.56
C SER A 400 33.83 -11.09 11.20
N VAL A 401 32.97 -11.46 12.16
CA VAL A 401 31.52 -11.56 11.98
C VAL A 401 30.82 -10.68 13.05
N PRO A 402 30.89 -9.34 12.92
CA PRO A 402 30.45 -8.42 13.97
C PRO A 402 28.95 -8.46 14.29
N TYR A 403 28.16 -9.09 13.41
CA TYR A 403 26.73 -9.31 13.58
C TYR A 403 26.37 -10.70 14.14
N ALA A 404 27.37 -11.47 14.61
CA ALA A 404 27.14 -12.75 15.24
C ALA A 404 26.46 -12.59 16.60
N THR A 405 25.48 -13.44 16.87
CA THR A 405 24.72 -13.49 18.14
C THR A 405 25.06 -14.74 18.95
N HIS A 406 25.48 -15.79 18.24
CA HIS A 406 25.80 -17.10 18.80
C HIS A 406 27.08 -17.66 18.20
N GLN A 407 27.71 -18.57 18.93
CA GLN A 407 28.86 -19.32 18.45
C GLN A 407 28.66 -20.83 18.63
N MET A 408 29.32 -21.61 17.78
CA MET A 408 29.34 -23.06 17.87
C MET A 408 30.64 -23.51 18.56
N VAL A 409 30.50 -24.18 19.69
CA VAL A 409 31.64 -24.64 20.52
C VAL A 409 31.60 -26.17 20.73
N LEU A 410 32.78 -26.77 20.86
CA LEU A 410 32.89 -28.20 21.16
C LEU A 410 32.86 -28.37 22.69
N GLN A 411 31.81 -28.99 23.22
CA GLN A 411 31.67 -29.34 24.63
C GLN A 411 31.47 -30.85 24.79
N ASN A 412 32.31 -31.51 25.57
CA ASN A 412 32.23 -32.94 25.83
C ASN A 412 32.17 -33.81 24.57
N GLY A 413 32.83 -33.40 23.51
CA GLY A 413 32.85 -34.12 22.22
C GLY A 413 31.61 -33.89 21.33
N GLN A 414 30.75 -32.95 21.69
CA GLN A 414 29.57 -32.56 20.89
C GLN A 414 29.62 -31.04 20.57
N TRP A 415 29.20 -30.70 19.36
CA TRP A 415 29.04 -29.28 18.94
C TRP A 415 27.75 -28.72 19.51
N VAL A 416 27.84 -27.66 20.29
CA VAL A 416 26.71 -26.96 20.89
C VAL A 416 26.72 -25.49 20.47
N ILE A 417 25.52 -24.89 20.40
CA ILE A 417 25.36 -23.43 20.08
C ILE A 417 25.13 -22.72 21.39
N GLU A 418 25.90 -21.69 21.63
CA GLU A 418 25.77 -20.82 22.80
C GLU A 418 25.74 -19.34 22.39
N LYS A 419 25.08 -18.50 23.18
CA LYS A 419 25.03 -17.06 22.95
C LYS A 419 26.40 -16.43 23.23
N ILE A 420 26.78 -15.44 22.40
CA ILE A 420 28.02 -14.67 22.55
C ILE A 420 27.85 -13.61 23.63
#